data_22414de5955cd88f37d74c8ef853925d
#
_entry.id   22414de5955cd88f37d74c8ef853925d
#
_cell.length_a   1.000
_cell.length_b   1.000
_cell.length_c   1.000
_cell.angle_alpha   90.00
_cell.angle_beta   90.00
_cell.angle_gamma   90.00
#
_symmetry.space_group_name_H-M   'P 1'
#
loop_
_entity.id
_entity.type
_entity.pdbx_description
1 polymer ?
#
loop_
_entity_poly.entity_id
_entity_poly.type
_entity_poly.pdbx_seq_one_letter_code
_entity_poly.pdbx_strand_id
1 'polypeptide(L)'
;MIHHISAVTLAVRAMPEAITFYTQLGFTLVCGSPQARFSTLQAGDALVNLTLAPNFKPAWWGRTIFRVDNVETLYNAAVAQGLTPCAIQHGSWGERYFHLTDPNGHELSFAQLLPQAAQRQG
;
A
#
# COMPACT_ATOMS: atom_id res chain seq x y z
N MET A 1 21.59 -13.41 8.79
CA MET A 1 20.89 -13.63 7.50
C MET A 1 19.64 -12.75 7.44
N ILE A 2 19.40 -12.15 6.28
CA ILE A 2 18.19 -11.34 6.08
C ILE A 2 17.00 -12.27 5.89
N HIS A 3 15.86 -11.99 6.55
CA HIS A 3 14.64 -12.77 6.44
C HIS A 3 13.64 -12.17 5.46
N HIS A 4 13.35 -10.88 5.58
CA HIS A 4 12.36 -10.19 4.74
C HIS A 4 12.45 -8.68 4.99
N ILE A 5 11.70 -7.91 4.22
CA ILE A 5 11.52 -6.49 4.49
C ILE A 5 10.60 -6.35 5.71
N SER A 6 11.06 -5.65 6.74
CA SER A 6 10.32 -5.47 7.98
C SER A 6 9.21 -4.43 7.82
N ALA A 7 9.55 -3.29 7.24
CA ALA A 7 8.64 -2.17 7.07
C ALA A 7 9.12 -1.25 5.95
N VAL A 8 8.20 -0.45 5.42
CA VAL A 8 8.49 0.65 4.51
C VAL A 8 8.12 1.94 5.22
N THR A 9 8.97 2.96 5.17
CA THR A 9 8.68 4.27 5.76
C THR A 9 8.45 5.28 4.64
N LEU A 10 7.30 5.95 4.68
CA LEU A 10 6.87 6.91 3.68
C LEU A 10 6.78 8.30 4.29
N ALA A 11 7.30 9.30 3.57
CA ALA A 11 7.15 10.70 3.96
C ALA A 11 5.74 11.20 3.63
N VAL A 12 5.10 11.86 4.57
CA VAL A 12 3.76 12.40 4.39
C VAL A 12 3.72 13.88 4.79
N ARG A 13 2.97 14.68 4.05
CA ARG A 13 2.85 16.12 4.33
C ARG A 13 1.83 16.41 5.42
N ALA A 14 0.84 15.55 5.58
CA ALA A 14 -0.21 15.68 6.58
C ALA A 14 -0.57 14.30 7.13
N MET A 15 -0.37 14.11 8.43
CA MET A 15 -0.59 12.81 9.06
C MET A 15 -2.06 12.36 9.02
N PRO A 16 -3.07 13.23 9.33
CA PRO A 16 -4.46 12.78 9.33
C PRO A 16 -4.91 12.25 7.97
N GLU A 17 -4.57 12.94 6.89
CA GLU A 17 -4.94 12.55 5.54
C GLU A 17 -4.31 11.21 5.15
N ALA A 18 -3.03 11.02 5.50
CA ALA A 18 -2.32 9.80 5.20
C ALA A 18 -2.91 8.61 5.96
N ILE A 19 -3.17 8.75 7.25
CA ILE A 19 -3.79 7.70 8.05
C ILE A 19 -5.15 7.32 7.47
N THR A 20 -5.98 8.31 7.12
CA THR A 20 -7.30 8.06 6.55
C THR A 20 -7.19 7.24 5.26
N PHE A 21 -6.26 7.61 4.36
CA PHE A 21 -6.08 6.91 3.09
C PHE A 21 -5.76 5.42 3.32
N TYR A 22 -4.78 5.13 4.16
CA TYR A 22 -4.37 3.73 4.36
C TYR A 22 -5.40 2.93 5.13
N THR A 23 -6.12 3.54 6.08
CA THR A 23 -7.19 2.83 6.78
C THR A 23 -8.37 2.51 5.87
N GLN A 24 -8.65 3.35 4.88
CA GLN A 24 -9.66 3.04 3.86
C GLN A 24 -9.29 1.83 3.00
N LEU A 25 -8.01 1.51 2.91
CA LEU A 25 -7.51 0.32 2.19
C LEU A 25 -7.46 -0.92 3.06
N GLY A 26 -7.84 -0.81 4.34
CA GLY A 26 -7.84 -1.94 5.26
C GLY A 26 -6.63 -2.01 6.18
N PHE A 27 -5.73 -1.03 6.15
CA PHE A 27 -4.64 -0.96 7.12
C PHE A 27 -5.18 -0.55 8.49
N THR A 28 -4.55 -1.05 9.54
CA THR A 28 -4.90 -0.72 10.93
C THR A 28 -3.80 0.13 11.55
N LEU A 29 -4.18 1.24 12.18
CA LEU A 29 -3.23 2.06 12.92
C LEU A 29 -2.85 1.31 14.21
N VAL A 30 -1.57 0.99 14.36
CA VAL A 30 -1.07 0.23 15.52
C VAL A 30 -0.18 1.06 16.44
N CYS A 31 0.31 2.20 15.96
CA CYS A 31 1.13 3.11 16.76
C CYS A 31 1.00 4.52 16.19
N GLY A 32 1.03 5.53 17.05
CA GLY A 32 0.90 6.93 16.62
C GLY A 32 -0.54 7.41 16.60
N SER A 33 -0.78 8.54 15.93
CA SER A 33 -2.09 9.19 15.87
C SER A 33 -2.08 10.25 14.78
N PRO A 34 -3.25 10.84 14.43
CA PRO A 34 -3.30 11.96 13.49
C PRO A 34 -2.43 13.16 13.89
N GLN A 35 -2.16 13.32 15.19
CA GLN A 35 -1.34 14.43 15.71
C GLN A 35 0.13 14.06 15.88
N ALA A 36 0.50 12.81 15.66
CA ALA A 36 1.87 12.35 15.84
C ALA A 36 2.73 12.73 14.63
N ARG A 37 4.03 12.82 14.85
CA ARG A 37 4.99 13.03 13.76
C ARG A 37 5.40 11.72 13.08
N PHE A 38 5.09 10.59 13.68
CA PHE A 38 5.40 9.27 13.18
C PHE A 38 4.28 8.32 13.59
N SER A 39 3.81 7.50 12.64
CA SER A 39 2.75 6.52 12.89
C SER A 39 3.07 5.24 12.14
N THR A 40 2.57 4.12 12.66
CA THR A 40 2.72 2.82 12.03
C THR A 40 1.36 2.21 11.75
N LEU A 41 1.20 1.73 10.53
CA LEU A 41 0.01 1.03 10.06
C LEU A 41 0.38 -0.41 9.71
N GLN A 42 -0.56 -1.33 9.89
CA GLN A 42 -0.34 -2.75 9.62
C GLN A 42 -1.47 -3.32 8.77
N ALA A 43 -1.09 -4.17 7.83
CA ALA A 43 -2.02 -5.01 7.08
C ALA A 43 -1.38 -6.39 6.95
N GLY A 44 -1.98 -7.42 7.59
CA GLY A 44 -1.34 -8.73 7.66
C GLY A 44 0.04 -8.62 8.31
N ASP A 45 1.06 -9.13 7.65
CA ASP A 45 2.45 -9.04 8.11
C ASP A 45 3.16 -7.77 7.62
N ALA A 46 2.50 -6.95 6.82
CA ALA A 46 3.09 -5.74 6.25
C ALA A 46 2.97 -4.57 7.22
N LEU A 47 4.07 -3.86 7.43
CA LEU A 47 4.10 -2.64 8.21
C LEU A 47 4.45 -1.46 7.32
N VAL A 48 3.70 -0.38 7.45
CA VAL A 48 3.97 0.88 6.77
C VAL A 48 4.08 1.97 7.83
N ASN A 49 5.24 2.60 7.89
CA ASN A 49 5.46 3.75 8.75
C ASN A 49 5.21 5.03 7.96
N LEU A 50 4.63 6.01 8.63
CA LEU A 50 4.42 7.34 8.07
C LEU A 50 5.23 8.32 8.91
N THR A 51 6.10 9.09 8.26
CA THR A 51 6.88 10.13 8.92
C THR A 51 6.48 11.50 8.40
N LEU A 52 6.17 12.42 9.31
CA LEU A 52 5.72 13.76 8.93
C LEU A 52 6.87 14.55 8.31
N ALA A 53 6.66 15.00 7.08
CA ALA A 53 7.60 15.81 6.32
C ALA A 53 6.78 16.86 5.55
N PRO A 54 6.40 18.00 6.20
CA PRO A 54 5.47 18.96 5.60
C PRO A 54 5.90 19.52 4.26
N ASN A 55 7.21 19.56 4.00
CA ASN A 55 7.75 20.11 2.77
C ASN A 55 8.08 19.03 1.72
N PHE A 56 7.69 17.80 1.96
CA PHE A 56 7.93 16.71 1.00
C PHE A 56 7.28 17.01 -0.34
N LYS A 57 8.02 16.78 -1.42
CA LYS A 57 7.53 16.95 -2.78
C LYS A 57 7.46 15.60 -3.45
N PRO A 58 6.33 15.26 -4.10
CA PRO A 58 6.21 13.99 -4.81
C PRO A 58 7.29 13.85 -5.88
N ALA A 59 7.89 12.67 -5.93
CA ALA A 59 8.87 12.32 -6.97
C ALA A 59 8.84 10.80 -7.14
N TRP A 60 9.12 10.33 -8.35
CA TRP A 60 9.22 8.91 -8.60
C TRP A 60 10.49 8.38 -7.89
N TRP A 61 10.29 7.47 -6.95
CA TRP A 61 11.41 6.80 -6.26
C TRP A 61 11.32 5.28 -6.35
N GLY A 62 10.19 4.78 -6.85
CA GLY A 62 9.91 3.36 -6.90
C GLY A 62 8.46 3.09 -6.51
N ARG A 63 8.20 1.86 -6.15
CA ARG A 63 6.84 1.39 -5.88
C ARG A 63 6.85 0.36 -4.78
N THR A 64 5.86 0.43 -3.89
CA THR A 64 5.63 -0.61 -2.88
C THR A 64 4.54 -1.53 -3.40
N ILE A 65 4.80 -2.83 -3.40
CA ILE A 65 3.87 -3.84 -3.90
C ILE A 65 3.42 -4.70 -2.72
N PHE A 66 2.11 -4.73 -2.49
CA PHE A 66 1.50 -5.54 -1.45
C PHE A 66 0.88 -6.79 -2.05
N ARG A 67 1.10 -7.95 -1.43
CA ARG A 67 0.41 -9.19 -1.78
C ARG A 67 -0.98 -9.16 -1.18
N VAL A 68 -2.01 -9.46 -1.98
CA VAL A 68 -3.40 -9.54 -1.54
C VAL A 68 -4.03 -10.87 -1.94
N ASP A 69 -5.03 -11.29 -1.18
CA ASP A 69 -5.73 -12.56 -1.45
C ASP A 69 -6.69 -12.43 -2.63
N ASN A 70 -7.41 -11.30 -2.72
CA ASN A 70 -8.38 -11.08 -3.77
C ASN A 70 -8.32 -9.63 -4.23
N VAL A 71 -7.72 -9.43 -5.39
CA VAL A 71 -7.47 -8.08 -5.92
C VAL A 71 -8.78 -7.37 -6.28
N GLU A 72 -9.81 -8.10 -6.76
CA GLU A 72 -11.08 -7.47 -7.13
C GLU A 72 -11.83 -6.95 -5.90
N THR A 73 -11.81 -7.71 -4.81
CA THR A 73 -12.46 -7.28 -3.57
C THR A 73 -11.83 -5.98 -3.06
N LEU A 74 -10.50 -5.90 -3.06
CA LEU A 74 -9.82 -4.70 -2.62
C LEU A 74 -10.05 -3.52 -3.58
N TYR A 75 -10.02 -3.77 -4.89
CA TYR A 75 -10.30 -2.76 -5.90
C TYR A 75 -11.69 -2.15 -5.67
N ASN A 76 -12.70 -3.00 -5.52
CA ASN A 76 -14.07 -2.54 -5.33
C ASN A 76 -14.23 -1.77 -4.02
N ALA A 77 -13.58 -2.21 -2.95
CA ALA A 77 -13.58 -1.51 -1.68
C ALA A 77 -12.93 -0.13 -1.80
N ALA A 78 -11.82 -0.02 -2.51
CA ALA A 78 -11.14 1.25 -2.74
C ALA A 78 -12.04 2.22 -3.51
N VAL A 79 -12.69 1.76 -4.57
CA VAL A 79 -13.63 2.59 -5.34
C VAL A 79 -14.80 3.04 -4.46
N ALA A 80 -15.35 2.14 -3.64
CA ALA A 80 -16.44 2.48 -2.73
C ALA A 80 -16.06 3.54 -1.70
N GLN A 81 -14.77 3.63 -1.35
CA GLN A 81 -14.25 4.66 -0.45
C GLN A 81 -13.90 5.97 -1.17
N GLY A 82 -14.15 6.06 -2.45
CA GLY A 82 -13.86 7.26 -3.23
C GLY A 82 -12.43 7.36 -3.74
N LEU A 83 -11.64 6.29 -3.65
CA LEU A 83 -10.30 6.25 -4.21
C LEU A 83 -10.36 5.96 -5.71
N THR A 84 -9.27 6.25 -6.41
CA THR A 84 -9.22 6.17 -7.87
C THR A 84 -8.11 5.24 -8.34
N PRO A 85 -8.22 3.93 -8.09
CA PRO A 85 -7.21 2.98 -8.57
C PRO A 85 -7.23 2.86 -10.09
N CYS A 86 -6.08 2.53 -10.68
CA CYS A 86 -6.03 2.14 -12.08
C CYS A 86 -6.73 0.80 -12.28
N ALA A 87 -7.15 0.50 -13.51
CA ALA A 87 -7.85 -0.76 -13.81
C ALA A 87 -6.97 -1.97 -13.47
N ILE A 88 -7.61 -3.06 -13.06
CA ILE A 88 -6.93 -4.31 -12.78
C ILE A 88 -6.31 -4.84 -14.07
N GLN A 89 -5.05 -5.28 -13.98
CA GLN A 89 -4.28 -5.79 -15.09
C GLN A 89 -3.76 -7.19 -14.79
N HIS A 90 -3.38 -7.91 -15.85
CA HIS A 90 -2.72 -9.21 -15.74
C HIS A 90 -1.24 -9.04 -16.11
N GLY A 91 -0.36 -9.43 -15.20
CA GLY A 91 1.06 -9.51 -15.49
C GLY A 91 1.40 -10.82 -16.18
N SER A 92 2.39 -10.81 -17.09
CA SER A 92 2.82 -11.99 -17.81
C SER A 92 3.42 -13.07 -16.90
N TRP A 93 3.78 -12.71 -15.68
CA TRP A 93 4.35 -13.60 -14.67
C TRP A 93 3.29 -14.29 -13.80
N GLY A 94 1.99 -14.13 -14.11
CA GLY A 94 0.91 -14.83 -13.41
C GLY A 94 0.34 -14.09 -12.21
N GLU A 95 0.35 -12.76 -12.25
CA GLU A 95 -0.28 -11.93 -11.22
C GLU A 95 -1.41 -11.10 -11.81
N ARG A 96 -2.42 -10.83 -10.98
CA ARG A 96 -3.40 -9.78 -11.24
C ARG A 96 -3.12 -8.64 -10.27
N TYR A 97 -3.12 -7.41 -10.76
CA TYR A 97 -2.73 -6.28 -9.92
C TYR A 97 -3.42 -4.99 -10.36
N PHE A 98 -3.44 -4.01 -9.47
CA PHE A 98 -3.77 -2.64 -9.82
C PHE A 98 -2.81 -1.68 -9.11
N HIS A 99 -2.71 -0.48 -9.65
CA HIS A 99 -1.88 0.59 -9.10
C HIS A 99 -2.77 1.63 -8.45
N LEU A 100 -2.25 2.26 -7.39
CA LEU A 100 -2.93 3.35 -6.70
C LEU A 100 -1.86 4.30 -6.16
N THR A 101 -2.06 5.59 -6.37
CA THR A 101 -1.16 6.62 -5.85
C THR A 101 -1.74 7.17 -4.55
N ASP A 102 -0.90 7.28 -3.52
CA ASP A 102 -1.35 7.83 -2.25
C ASP A 102 -1.39 9.37 -2.28
N PRO A 103 -1.94 10.04 -1.25
CA PRO A 103 -2.06 11.51 -1.26
C PRO A 103 -0.73 12.27 -1.38
N ASN A 104 0.39 11.61 -1.11
CA ASN A 104 1.71 12.21 -1.19
C ASN A 104 2.49 11.84 -2.44
N GLY A 105 1.83 11.17 -3.40
CA GLY A 105 2.45 10.77 -4.65
C GLY A 105 3.24 9.47 -4.59
N HIS A 106 3.16 8.73 -3.48
CA HIS A 106 3.79 7.42 -3.40
C HIS A 106 3.01 6.39 -4.22
N GLU A 107 3.73 5.64 -5.04
CA GLU A 107 3.13 4.65 -5.91
C GLU A 107 2.99 3.31 -5.20
N LEU A 108 1.77 2.78 -5.20
CA LEU A 108 1.44 1.52 -4.56
C LEU A 108 0.89 0.56 -5.61
N SER A 109 1.11 -0.73 -5.40
CA SER A 109 0.47 -1.79 -6.17
C SER A 109 -0.07 -2.84 -5.23
N PHE A 110 -1.17 -3.46 -5.65
CA PHE A 110 -1.79 -4.54 -4.91
C PHE A 110 -1.91 -5.71 -5.86
N ALA A 111 -1.26 -6.82 -5.54
CA ALA A 111 -1.06 -7.93 -6.46
C ALA A 111 -1.53 -9.25 -5.85
N GLN A 112 -2.34 -9.98 -6.60
CA GLN A 112 -2.80 -11.32 -6.28
C GLN A 112 -2.02 -12.30 -7.15
N LEU A 113 -1.35 -13.27 -6.50
CA LEU A 113 -0.64 -14.31 -7.20
C LEU A 113 -1.64 -15.36 -7.68
N LEU A 114 -1.60 -15.67 -8.98
CA LEU A 114 -2.46 -16.72 -9.54
C LEU A 114 -1.91 -18.10 -9.19
N PRO A 115 -2.77 -19.14 -9.09
CA PRO A 115 -2.34 -20.47 -8.67
C PRO A 115 -1.19 -21.07 -9.49
N GLN A 116 -1.17 -20.84 -10.81
CA GLN A 116 -0.10 -21.35 -11.66
C GLN A 116 1.25 -20.71 -11.33
N ALA A 117 1.27 -19.41 -11.05
CA ALA A 117 2.49 -18.71 -10.66
C ALA A 117 2.98 -19.16 -9.29
N ALA A 118 2.07 -19.42 -8.34
CA ALA A 118 2.41 -19.95 -7.02
C ALA A 118 3.07 -21.30 -7.14
N GLN A 119 2.57 -22.18 -8.00
CA GLN A 119 3.14 -23.50 -8.23
C GLN A 119 4.55 -23.42 -8.82
N ARG A 120 4.81 -22.47 -9.71
CA ARG A 120 6.14 -22.28 -10.30
C ARG A 120 7.16 -21.77 -9.31
N GLN A 121 6.73 -21.02 -8.32
CA GLN A 121 7.60 -20.44 -7.30
C GLN A 121 7.87 -21.40 -6.15
N GLY A 122 7.04 -22.39 -6.01
CA GLY A 122 7.16 -23.41 -4.97
C GLY A 122 8.07 -24.57 -5.36
#